data_ef9e03e26e59c5051d77d8c40c6db7a1
#
_entry.id   ef9e03e26e59c5051d77d8c40c6db7a1
#
_cell.length_a   1.000
_cell.length_b   1.000
_cell.length_c   1.000
_cell.angle_alpha   90.00
_cell.angle_beta   90.00
_cell.angle_gamma   90.00
#
_symmetry.space_group_name_H-M   'P 1'
#
loop_
_entity.id
_entity.type
_entity.pdbx_description
1 polymer ?
#
loop_
_entity_poly.entity_id
_entity_poly.type
_entity_poly.pdbx_seq_one_letter_code
_entity_poly.pdbx_strand_id
1 'polypeptide(L)'
;MVKPWYKQFWPWFLIILPLTVVIWTVVTVIVFANNSVSLVTEDYYKKGKGINIDLTKINVAKELGLNATVHSEGSTVIIEFDKGQLAHFPAIQAMFAYRTLPDRDFSQLITADAKGVYRLNLENELQGPWFIELTPHDGQWLVQGRVTFPSSPTALMN
;
A
#
# COMPACT_ATOMS: atom_id res chain seq x y z
N MET A 1 -52.49 22.14 -43.85
CA MET A 1 -51.93 20.78 -43.59
C MET A 1 -51.04 20.87 -42.37
N VAL A 2 -51.38 20.13 -41.31
CA VAL A 2 -50.60 20.12 -40.05
C VAL A 2 -49.38 19.23 -40.26
N LYS A 3 -48.19 19.72 -39.93
CA LYS A 3 -46.97 18.92 -40.03
C LYS A 3 -47.02 17.77 -39.02
N PRO A 4 -46.64 16.53 -39.40
CA PRO A 4 -46.65 15.41 -38.46
C PRO A 4 -45.68 15.70 -37.26
N TRP A 5 -46.01 15.17 -36.09
CA TRP A 5 -45.35 15.47 -34.81
C TRP A 5 -43.85 15.26 -34.82
N TYR A 6 -43.38 14.22 -35.53
CA TYR A 6 -41.94 13.89 -35.65
C TYR A 6 -41.13 14.88 -36.50
N LYS A 7 -41.83 15.77 -37.29
CA LYS A 7 -41.20 16.86 -38.04
C LYS A 7 -41.24 18.20 -37.33
N GLN A 8 -41.74 18.21 -36.09
CA GLN A 8 -41.76 19.39 -35.24
C GLN A 8 -40.58 19.39 -34.30
N PHE A 9 -40.02 20.55 -34.01
CA PHE A 9 -38.84 20.70 -33.11
C PHE A 9 -39.17 20.39 -31.64
N TRP A 10 -40.33 20.77 -31.18
CA TRP A 10 -40.74 20.66 -29.79
C TRP A 10 -40.75 19.25 -29.20
N PRO A 11 -41.31 18.23 -29.85
CA PRO A 11 -41.23 16.86 -29.33
C PRO A 11 -39.81 16.34 -29.16
N TRP A 12 -38.95 16.69 -30.08
CA TRP A 12 -37.52 16.28 -30.02
C TRP A 12 -36.80 16.97 -28.88
N PHE A 13 -37.07 18.25 -28.61
CA PHE A 13 -36.50 18.96 -27.49
C PHE A 13 -36.91 18.32 -26.15
N LEU A 14 -38.18 17.92 -25.99
CA LEU A 14 -38.69 17.26 -24.80
C LEU A 14 -38.07 15.85 -24.60
N ILE A 15 -37.67 15.16 -25.67
CA ILE A 15 -37.05 13.84 -25.60
C ILE A 15 -35.53 13.97 -25.34
N ILE A 16 -34.85 14.90 -25.98
CA ILE A 16 -33.43 15.09 -25.86
C ILE A 16 -33.03 15.50 -24.45
N LEU A 17 -33.81 16.33 -23.78
CA LEU A 17 -33.50 16.83 -22.44
C LEU A 17 -33.37 15.70 -21.40
N PRO A 18 -34.39 14.80 -21.22
CA PRO A 18 -34.23 13.68 -20.31
C PRO A 18 -33.18 12.65 -20.79
N LEU A 19 -33.02 12.46 -22.10
CA LEU A 19 -32.04 11.56 -22.65
C LEU A 19 -30.61 12.01 -22.30
N THR A 20 -30.34 13.31 -22.34
CA THR A 20 -29.06 13.89 -21.96
C THR A 20 -28.74 13.60 -20.50
N VAL A 21 -29.72 13.71 -19.60
CA VAL A 21 -29.56 13.41 -18.17
C VAL A 21 -29.24 11.93 -17.96
N VAL A 22 -29.92 11.02 -18.68
CA VAL A 22 -29.67 9.59 -18.60
C VAL A 22 -28.26 9.25 -19.05
N ILE A 23 -27.83 9.79 -20.20
CA ILE A 23 -26.46 9.57 -20.72
C ILE A 23 -25.44 10.07 -19.70
N TRP A 24 -25.62 11.26 -19.16
CA TRP A 24 -24.71 11.82 -18.15
C TRP A 24 -24.64 10.96 -16.89
N THR A 25 -25.77 10.45 -16.42
CA THR A 25 -25.84 9.54 -15.27
C THR A 25 -25.07 8.25 -15.54
N VAL A 26 -25.26 7.64 -16.71
CA VAL A 26 -24.51 6.42 -17.10
C VAL A 26 -23.00 6.67 -17.14
N VAL A 27 -22.58 7.78 -17.75
CA VAL A 27 -21.15 8.15 -17.77
C VAL A 27 -20.61 8.33 -16.34
N THR A 28 -21.36 9.01 -15.48
CA THR A 28 -20.95 9.20 -14.07
C THR A 28 -20.82 7.88 -13.34
N VAL A 29 -21.76 6.94 -13.52
CA VAL A 29 -21.70 5.60 -12.91
C VAL A 29 -20.48 4.82 -13.40
N ILE A 30 -20.20 4.86 -14.70
CA ILE A 30 -19.01 4.18 -15.28
C ILE A 30 -17.71 4.76 -14.71
N VAL A 31 -17.60 6.10 -14.67
CA VAL A 31 -16.42 6.78 -14.09
C VAL A 31 -16.28 6.42 -12.62
N PHE A 32 -17.37 6.38 -11.87
CA PHE A 32 -17.35 6.02 -10.44
C PHE A 32 -16.97 4.55 -10.22
N ALA A 33 -17.46 3.64 -11.06
CA ALA A 33 -17.12 2.22 -10.98
C ALA A 33 -15.64 1.94 -11.33
N ASN A 34 -15.09 2.67 -12.30
CA ASN A 34 -13.69 2.53 -12.70
C ASN A 34 -12.72 3.24 -11.73
N ASN A 35 -13.19 4.27 -11.04
CA ASN A 35 -12.42 5.00 -10.02
C ASN A 35 -12.91 4.66 -8.60
N SER A 36 -13.39 3.44 -8.38
CA SER A 36 -13.77 3.00 -7.03
C SER A 36 -12.51 3.01 -6.15
N VAL A 37 -12.27 4.16 -5.53
CA VAL A 37 -11.39 4.27 -4.38
C VAL A 37 -11.95 3.30 -3.35
N SER A 38 -11.16 2.32 -2.94
CA SER A 38 -11.57 1.33 -1.95
C SER A 38 -12.21 2.07 -0.77
N LEU A 39 -13.48 1.76 -0.50
CA LEU A 39 -14.26 2.42 0.53
C LEU A 39 -13.56 2.25 1.88
N VAL A 40 -13.09 3.35 2.42
CA VAL A 40 -12.35 3.48 3.69
C VAL A 40 -13.09 2.87 4.89
N THR A 41 -14.35 2.50 4.75
CA THR A 41 -15.22 2.08 5.85
C THR A 41 -15.01 0.63 6.30
N GLU A 42 -14.67 -0.29 5.40
CA GLU A 42 -14.35 -1.69 5.81
C GLU A 42 -12.94 -1.82 6.40
N ASP A 43 -12.01 -1.00 5.93
CA ASP A 43 -10.65 -0.95 6.44
C ASP A 43 -10.53 -0.34 7.83
N TYR A 44 -11.45 0.54 8.23
CA TYR A 44 -11.39 1.18 9.55
C TYR A 44 -11.64 0.20 10.70
N TYR A 45 -12.56 -0.76 10.50
CA TYR A 45 -12.86 -1.78 11.51
C TYR A 45 -11.76 -2.87 11.55
N LYS A 46 -11.22 -3.23 10.41
CA LYS A 46 -10.06 -4.13 10.31
C LYS A 46 -8.80 -3.47 10.86
N LYS A 47 -8.57 -2.18 10.57
CA LYS A 47 -7.47 -1.40 11.14
C LYS A 47 -7.57 -1.25 12.66
N GLY A 48 -8.76 -1.01 13.22
CA GLY A 48 -8.94 -0.91 14.67
C GLY A 48 -8.59 -2.20 15.40
N LYS A 49 -8.91 -3.35 14.83
CA LYS A 49 -8.53 -4.67 15.36
C LYS A 49 -7.08 -5.03 15.06
N GLY A 50 -6.57 -4.61 13.89
CA GLY A 50 -5.18 -4.77 13.46
C GLY A 50 -4.21 -3.98 14.33
N ILE A 51 -4.52 -2.74 14.69
CA ILE A 51 -3.68 -1.88 15.53
C ILE A 51 -3.34 -2.55 16.88
N ASN A 52 -4.29 -3.24 17.51
CA ASN A 52 -4.04 -3.92 18.79
C ASN A 52 -3.12 -5.16 18.63
N ILE A 53 -3.25 -5.87 17.51
CA ILE A 53 -2.39 -7.02 17.20
C ILE A 53 -0.98 -6.53 16.85
N ASP A 54 -0.88 -5.43 16.12
CA ASP A 54 0.39 -4.86 15.69
C ASP A 54 1.19 -4.31 16.86
N LEU A 55 0.55 -3.65 17.83
CA LEU A 55 1.19 -3.17 19.06
C LEU A 55 1.78 -4.33 19.89
N THR A 56 1.07 -5.45 19.97
CA THR A 56 1.58 -6.64 20.66
C THR A 56 2.83 -7.17 19.96
N LYS A 57 2.82 -7.28 18.64
CA LYS A 57 3.96 -7.75 17.85
C LYS A 57 5.16 -6.79 17.93
N ILE A 58 4.91 -5.49 17.95
CA ILE A 58 5.95 -4.48 18.16
C ILE A 58 6.59 -4.64 19.55
N ASN A 59 5.77 -4.86 20.60
CA ASN A 59 6.30 -5.09 21.93
C ASN A 59 7.15 -6.36 21.99
N VAL A 60 6.73 -7.44 21.35
CA VAL A 60 7.53 -8.67 21.23
C VAL A 60 8.87 -8.38 20.54
N ALA A 61 8.88 -7.59 19.45
CA ALA A 61 10.12 -7.20 18.79
C ALA A 61 11.06 -6.42 19.72
N LYS A 62 10.52 -5.51 20.53
CA LYS A 62 11.29 -4.78 21.55
C LYS A 62 11.86 -5.69 22.64
N GLU A 63 11.07 -6.59 23.18
CA GLU A 63 11.49 -7.55 24.21
C GLU A 63 12.59 -8.46 23.69
N LEU A 64 12.53 -8.86 22.43
CA LEU A 64 13.57 -9.65 21.77
C LEU A 64 14.81 -8.84 21.36
N GLY A 65 14.76 -7.51 21.48
CA GLY A 65 15.85 -6.62 21.08
C GLY A 65 16.08 -6.56 19.58
N LEU A 66 15.02 -6.73 18.76
CA LEU A 66 15.10 -6.73 17.31
C LEU A 66 15.25 -5.30 16.77
N ASN A 67 16.21 -5.09 15.89
CA ASN A 67 16.41 -3.82 15.20
C ASN A 67 16.73 -4.08 13.73
N ALA A 68 16.42 -3.10 12.90
CA ALA A 68 16.79 -3.15 11.49
C ALA A 68 17.26 -1.78 11.01
N THR A 69 18.28 -1.77 10.17
CA THR A 69 18.77 -0.58 9.48
C THR A 69 18.56 -0.77 7.98
N VAL A 70 17.94 0.21 7.34
CA VAL A 70 17.62 0.15 5.92
C VAL A 70 18.41 1.24 5.18
N HIS A 71 19.01 0.86 4.07
CA HIS A 71 19.63 1.79 3.11
C HIS A 71 19.44 1.29 1.67
N SER A 72 19.70 2.15 0.71
CA SER A 72 19.60 1.81 -0.71
C SER A 72 20.89 2.04 -1.45
N GLU A 73 21.23 1.11 -2.32
CA GLU A 73 22.34 1.22 -3.28
C GLU A 73 21.76 1.04 -4.69
N GLY A 74 21.43 2.17 -5.35
CA GLY A 74 20.73 2.16 -6.63
C GLY A 74 19.35 1.48 -6.51
N SER A 75 19.11 0.45 -7.31
CA SER A 75 17.87 -0.34 -7.30
C SER A 75 17.83 -1.45 -6.24
N THR A 76 18.89 -1.59 -5.44
CA THR A 76 18.95 -2.60 -4.37
C THR A 76 18.66 -1.96 -3.02
N VAL A 77 17.67 -2.48 -2.30
CA VAL A 77 17.41 -2.14 -0.90
C VAL A 77 18.11 -3.16 -0.02
N ILE A 78 18.91 -2.67 0.90
CA ILE A 78 19.68 -3.46 1.84
C ILE A 78 19.13 -3.25 3.24
N ILE A 79 18.80 -4.34 3.91
CA ILE A 79 18.27 -4.36 5.27
C ILE A 79 19.25 -5.12 6.14
N GLU A 80 19.94 -4.43 7.02
CA GLU A 80 20.78 -5.02 8.05
C GLU A 80 19.93 -5.28 9.29
N PHE A 81 19.73 -6.55 9.61
CA PHE A 81 18.84 -6.95 10.68
C PHE A 81 19.66 -7.47 11.88
N ASP A 82 19.40 -6.85 13.04
CA ASP A 82 19.89 -7.35 14.31
C ASP A 82 18.86 -8.30 14.90
N LYS A 83 19.22 -9.56 14.99
CA LYS A 83 18.33 -10.63 15.46
C LYS A 83 18.11 -10.64 16.98
N GLY A 84 18.81 -9.81 17.74
CA GLY A 84 18.70 -9.79 19.20
C GLY A 84 18.77 -11.20 19.80
N GLN A 85 17.69 -11.62 20.44
CA GLN A 85 17.60 -12.94 21.12
C GLN A 85 17.16 -14.10 20.21
N LEU A 86 16.91 -13.86 18.90
CA LEU A 86 16.52 -14.93 17.98
C LEU A 86 17.68 -15.92 17.75
N ALA A 87 17.36 -17.20 17.65
CA ALA A 87 18.37 -18.25 17.42
C ALA A 87 19.01 -18.16 16.02
N HIS A 88 18.23 -17.77 15.02
CA HIS A 88 18.64 -17.67 13.61
C HIS A 88 17.97 -16.47 12.91
N PHE A 89 18.44 -16.12 11.73
CA PHE A 89 17.80 -15.11 10.89
C PHE A 89 16.62 -15.75 10.14
N PRO A 90 15.37 -15.34 10.44
CA PRO A 90 14.21 -15.93 9.75
C PRO A 90 14.03 -15.37 8.34
N ALA A 91 13.26 -16.05 7.50
CA ALA A 91 12.71 -15.44 6.31
C ALA A 91 11.69 -14.36 6.74
N ILE A 92 11.79 -13.18 6.15
CA ILE A 92 11.00 -11.99 6.53
C ILE A 92 10.13 -11.57 5.35
N GLN A 93 8.85 -11.36 5.61
CA GLN A 93 7.97 -10.64 4.72
C GLN A 93 8.24 -9.14 4.89
N ALA A 94 8.83 -8.52 3.89
CA ALA A 94 9.04 -7.08 3.87
C ALA A 94 7.90 -6.42 3.08
N MET A 95 7.13 -5.58 3.73
CA MET A 95 6.08 -4.78 3.12
C MET A 95 6.56 -3.34 2.99
N PHE A 96 6.43 -2.80 1.79
CA PHE A 96 6.74 -1.41 1.47
C PHE A 96 5.47 -0.69 1.08
N ALA A 97 5.06 0.26 1.90
CA ALA A 97 3.88 1.09 1.65
C ALA A 97 4.31 2.53 1.32
N TYR A 98 3.89 3.02 0.17
CA TYR A 98 4.17 4.39 -0.24
C TYR A 98 3.21 5.35 0.44
N ARG A 99 3.74 6.42 1.02
CA ARG A 99 2.97 7.33 1.89
C ARG A 99 1.68 7.89 1.26
N THR A 100 1.65 8.11 -0.03
CA THR A 100 0.56 8.85 -0.71
C THR A 100 -0.13 8.07 -1.83
N LEU A 101 0.44 6.98 -2.30
CA LEU A 101 -0.05 6.23 -3.46
C LEU A 101 -0.08 4.72 -3.13
N PRO A 102 -1.22 4.19 -2.68
CA PRO A 102 -1.37 2.77 -2.35
C PRO A 102 -1.08 1.81 -3.52
N ASP A 103 -1.24 2.28 -4.76
CA ASP A 103 -0.97 1.49 -5.97
C ASP A 103 0.53 1.15 -6.15
N ARG A 104 1.40 1.78 -5.36
CA ARG A 104 2.85 1.49 -5.34
C ARG A 104 3.26 0.52 -4.24
N ASP A 105 2.33 0.15 -3.37
CA ASP A 105 2.60 -0.76 -2.27
C ASP A 105 2.94 -2.14 -2.81
N PHE A 106 3.98 -2.74 -2.25
CA PHE A 106 4.35 -4.10 -2.58
C PHE A 106 4.88 -4.83 -1.36
N SER A 107 4.86 -6.15 -1.41
CA SER A 107 5.46 -6.96 -0.38
C SER A 107 6.24 -8.12 -0.99
N GLN A 108 7.37 -8.46 -0.37
CA GLN A 108 8.24 -9.52 -0.84
C GLN A 108 8.80 -10.31 0.32
N LEU A 109 8.87 -11.63 0.14
CA LEU A 109 9.56 -12.52 1.07
C LEU A 109 11.06 -12.48 0.76
N ILE A 110 11.86 -12.14 1.76
CA ILE A 110 13.30 -12.04 1.65
C ILE A 110 13.99 -12.92 2.69
N THR A 111 15.19 -13.38 2.35
CA THR A 111 16.03 -14.19 3.23
C THR A 111 17.35 -13.51 3.50
N ALA A 112 17.88 -13.71 4.71
CA ALA A 112 19.17 -13.16 5.09
C ALA A 112 20.34 -13.97 4.53
N ASP A 113 21.46 -13.29 4.37
CA ASP A 113 22.75 -13.95 4.28
C ASP A 113 23.24 -14.39 5.69
N ALA A 114 24.42 -15.03 5.74
CA ALA A 114 25.01 -15.50 7.00
C ALA A 114 25.29 -14.38 8.02
N LYS A 115 25.33 -13.12 7.58
CA LYS A 115 25.59 -11.95 8.41
C LYS A 115 24.31 -11.22 8.86
N GLY A 116 23.13 -11.68 8.45
CA GLY A 116 21.88 -11.02 8.76
C GLY A 116 21.52 -9.87 7.82
N VAL A 117 22.10 -9.86 6.62
CA VAL A 117 21.81 -8.86 5.61
C VAL A 117 20.80 -9.42 4.62
N TYR A 118 19.68 -8.73 4.48
CA TYR A 118 18.64 -9.03 3.50
C TYR A 118 18.80 -8.08 2.32
N ARG A 119 18.77 -8.62 1.11
CA ARG A 119 18.87 -7.83 -0.13
C ARG A 119 17.64 -7.99 -0.97
N LEU A 120 17.09 -6.86 -1.36
CA LEU A 120 15.91 -6.77 -2.22
C LEU A 120 16.31 -6.04 -3.51
N ASN A 121 16.39 -6.78 -4.62
CA ASN A 121 16.68 -6.22 -5.93
C ASN A 121 15.37 -5.84 -6.61
N LEU A 122 15.24 -4.59 -6.98
CA LEU A 122 14.08 -4.02 -7.63
C LEU A 122 14.41 -3.69 -9.10
N GLU A 123 13.38 -3.62 -9.94
CA GLU A 123 13.54 -3.20 -11.33
C GLU A 123 13.89 -1.70 -11.45
N ASN A 124 13.38 -0.90 -10.52
CA ASN A 124 13.58 0.54 -10.46
C ASN A 124 14.02 0.97 -9.07
N GLU A 125 14.75 2.09 -9.01
CA GLU A 125 15.12 2.71 -7.73
C GLU A 125 13.89 3.22 -6.99
N LEU A 126 13.85 2.99 -5.69
CA LEU A 126 12.82 3.59 -4.84
C LEU A 126 13.12 5.07 -4.64
N GLN A 127 12.08 5.88 -4.68
CA GLN A 127 12.17 7.32 -4.43
C GLN A 127 11.02 7.78 -3.53
N GLY A 128 11.32 8.75 -2.67
CA GLY A 128 10.34 9.36 -1.79
C GLY A 128 10.13 8.62 -0.46
N PRO A 129 9.12 9.02 0.31
CA PRO A 129 8.86 8.50 1.64
C PRO A 129 8.08 7.19 1.61
N TRP A 130 8.64 6.17 2.25
CA TRP A 130 8.07 4.84 2.39
C TRP A 130 7.90 4.47 3.85
N PHE A 131 6.89 3.67 4.12
CA PHE A 131 6.71 2.97 5.36
C PHE A 131 7.08 1.50 5.14
N ILE A 132 7.94 0.97 6.00
CA ILE A 132 8.45 -0.40 5.87
C ILE A 132 8.01 -1.19 7.08
N GLU A 133 7.47 -2.37 6.83
CA GLU A 133 7.11 -3.36 7.85
C GLU A 133 7.85 -4.67 7.58
N LEU A 134 8.51 -5.19 8.60
CA LEU A 134 9.23 -6.46 8.56
C LEU A 134 8.56 -7.43 9.52
N THR A 135 8.03 -8.51 8.99
CA THR A 135 7.32 -9.53 9.76
C THR A 135 7.85 -10.92 9.43
N PRO A 136 8.13 -11.79 10.40
CA PRO A 136 8.53 -13.17 10.12
C PRO A 136 7.35 -13.95 9.53
N HIS A 137 7.64 -15.09 8.92
CA HIS A 137 6.60 -15.94 8.32
C HIS A 137 5.53 -16.39 9.34
N ASP A 138 5.90 -16.60 10.59
CA ASP A 138 4.99 -16.99 11.68
C ASP A 138 4.22 -15.79 12.29
N GLY A 139 4.56 -14.55 11.88
CA GLY A 139 3.86 -13.35 12.30
C GLY A 139 3.96 -13.01 13.79
N GLN A 140 4.97 -13.51 14.51
CA GLN A 140 5.10 -13.35 15.96
C GLN A 140 5.54 -11.94 16.39
N TRP A 141 6.31 -11.25 15.55
CA TRP A 141 6.83 -9.92 15.83
C TRP A 141 6.73 -9.02 14.60
N LEU A 142 6.86 -7.73 14.82
CA LEU A 142 6.83 -6.70 13.79
C LEU A 142 7.87 -5.62 14.08
N VAL A 143 8.74 -5.37 13.11
CA VAL A 143 9.64 -4.20 13.09
C VAL A 143 9.17 -3.28 12.00
N GLN A 144 8.97 -2.00 12.30
CA GLN A 144 8.45 -1.05 11.34
C GLN A 144 9.18 0.28 11.41
N GLY A 145 9.10 1.07 10.34
CA GLY A 145 9.67 2.41 10.34
C GLY A 145 9.44 3.16 9.05
N ARG A 146 9.86 4.41 9.05
CA ARG A 146 9.76 5.31 7.90
C ARG A 146 11.13 5.57 7.33
N VAL A 147 11.26 5.39 6.02
CA VAL A 147 12.49 5.62 5.27
C VAL A 147 12.18 6.48 4.05
N THR A 148 13.03 7.42 3.76
CA THR A 148 12.93 8.23 2.53
C THR A 148 14.05 7.82 1.59
N PHE A 149 13.71 7.27 0.43
CA PHE A 149 14.69 6.84 -0.56
C PHE A 149 15.00 7.94 -1.58
N PRO A 150 16.25 7.96 -2.11
CA PRO A 150 17.41 7.14 -1.75
C PRO A 150 17.85 7.43 -0.31
N SER A 151 18.21 6.40 0.45
CA SER A 151 18.50 6.52 1.88
C SER A 151 19.94 6.18 2.23
N SER A 152 20.53 7.01 3.10
CA SER A 152 21.64 6.59 3.96
C SER A 152 21.13 5.60 5.02
N PRO A 153 22.01 4.85 5.72
CA PRO A 153 21.57 3.91 6.75
C PRO A 153 20.60 4.56 7.75
N THR A 154 19.34 4.11 7.74
CA THR A 154 18.26 4.63 8.57
C THR A 154 17.74 3.50 9.45
N ALA A 155 17.77 3.68 10.77
CA ALA A 155 17.22 2.70 11.70
C ALA A 155 15.69 2.69 11.65
N LEU A 156 15.09 1.50 11.58
CA LEU A 156 13.68 1.30 11.82
C LEU A 156 13.48 1.31 13.34
N MET A 157 12.77 2.29 13.84
CA MET A 157 12.44 2.39 15.25
C MET A 157 11.11 1.71 15.54
N ASN A 158 11.10 0.80 16.50
CA ASN A 158 9.89 0.19 17.08
C ASN A 158 9.25 1.12 18.11
#